data_90bb07716c28b4283afcca1f4cdbda8f
#
_entry.id   90bb07716c28b4283afcca1f4cdbda8f
#
_cell.length_a   1.000
_cell.length_b   1.000
_cell.length_c   1.000
_cell.angle_alpha   90.00
_cell.angle_beta   90.00
_cell.angle_gamma   90.00
#
_symmetry.space_group_name_H-M   'P 1'
#
loop_
_entity.id
_entity.type
_entity.pdbx_description
1 polymer ?
#
loop_
_entity_poly.entity_id
_entity_poly.type
_entity_poly.pdbx_seq_one_letter_code
_entity_poly.pdbx_strand_id
1 'polypeptide(L)'
;RSKYELGTGELKSSEIYFEKPEIFLELARFISKERLPLLVELVDKKYCVATSIVNHHIMPPYYMPDESDGRAQYIRNGLADYLTANLPDGVYRSFFKACKQPTEENLLSSMSELKSFFEGEKQKLDFAELTVKSIDETIDDYRIMKSRIGERAAIEKFVPLPDLTARGVKVNLLPHVHSIFNLIARLNKYHLKNISDVTLFHDKQKDFDHILMQCKEYLETTEVSENIPPVVNSDFDLNESLSLEFVDSEDCVGVQVADLLAGFFNRYVNGLLYKEVDVNEIYHSIFSEFRRNFRPMSPLGVNFVIPASKQQIIFRKFNF
;
A
#
# COMPACT_ATOMS: atom_id res chain seq x y z
N ARG A 1 -30.28 4.46 -9.90
CA ARG A 1 -30.08 5.02 -11.25
C ARG A 1 -31.25 5.92 -11.68
N SER A 2 -32.49 5.45 -11.59
CA SER A 2 -33.68 6.20 -12.03
C SER A 2 -33.83 7.58 -11.35
N LYS A 3 -33.55 7.68 -10.04
CA LYS A 3 -33.63 8.93 -9.27
C LYS A 3 -32.73 10.04 -9.80
N TYR A 4 -31.58 9.67 -10.39
CA TYR A 4 -30.57 10.61 -10.87
C TYR A 4 -30.45 10.64 -12.40
N GLU A 5 -31.37 10.01 -13.10
CA GLU A 5 -31.38 9.92 -14.56
C GLU A 5 -30.05 9.38 -15.14
N LEU A 6 -29.45 8.43 -14.43
CA LEU A 6 -28.20 7.80 -14.86
C LEU A 6 -28.49 6.77 -15.96
N GLY A 7 -27.68 6.80 -17.01
CA GLY A 7 -27.75 5.86 -18.12
C GLY A 7 -27.62 4.38 -17.70
N THR A 8 -27.89 3.48 -18.62
CA THR A 8 -27.82 2.02 -18.39
C THR A 8 -26.38 1.47 -18.41
N GLY A 9 -25.42 2.23 -18.93
CA GLY A 9 -24.00 1.84 -18.99
C GLY A 9 -23.28 1.86 -17.63
N GLU A 10 -22.01 1.54 -17.65
CA GLU A 10 -21.13 1.60 -16.49
C GLU A 10 -21.09 3.02 -15.92
N LEU A 11 -21.17 3.14 -14.58
CA LEU A 11 -21.10 4.42 -13.91
C LEU A 11 -19.65 4.89 -13.79
N LYS A 12 -19.30 5.99 -14.46
CA LYS A 12 -17.96 6.58 -14.36
C LYS A 12 -17.82 7.41 -13.08
N SER A 13 -16.96 6.95 -12.17
CA SER A 13 -16.68 7.62 -10.91
C SER A 13 -16.26 9.10 -11.09
N SER A 14 -15.54 9.45 -12.19
CA SER A 14 -15.15 10.82 -12.50
C SER A 14 -16.35 11.73 -12.80
N GLU A 15 -17.28 11.26 -13.60
CA GLU A 15 -18.48 12.03 -13.97
C GLU A 15 -19.35 12.28 -12.74
N ILE A 16 -19.65 11.21 -11.97
CA ILE A 16 -20.45 11.33 -10.75
C ILE A 16 -19.81 12.26 -9.74
N TYR A 17 -18.48 12.21 -9.58
CA TYR A 17 -17.77 13.05 -8.62
C TYR A 17 -17.99 14.54 -8.89
N PHE A 18 -17.94 14.97 -10.15
CA PHE A 18 -18.06 16.38 -10.49
C PHE A 18 -19.50 16.86 -10.75
N GLU A 19 -20.33 15.99 -11.32
CA GLU A 19 -21.65 16.40 -11.79
C GLU A 19 -22.76 16.11 -10.76
N LYS A 20 -22.63 15.01 -9.99
CA LYS A 20 -23.68 14.51 -9.08
C LYS A 20 -23.10 14.01 -7.76
N PRO A 21 -22.32 14.84 -7.02
CA PRO A 21 -21.65 14.41 -5.79
C PRO A 21 -22.61 13.94 -4.69
N GLU A 22 -23.87 14.36 -4.73
CA GLU A 22 -24.92 13.93 -3.80
C GLU A 22 -25.18 12.41 -3.82
N ILE A 23 -24.84 11.73 -4.92
CA ILE A 23 -24.92 10.26 -5.02
C ILE A 23 -23.97 9.62 -4.01
N PHE A 24 -22.76 10.15 -3.86
CA PHE A 24 -21.81 9.64 -2.85
C PHE A 24 -22.32 9.89 -1.43
N LEU A 25 -23.01 11.00 -1.19
CA LEU A 25 -23.61 11.29 0.13
C LEU A 25 -24.73 10.28 0.45
N GLU A 26 -25.59 9.97 -0.51
CA GLU A 26 -26.63 8.96 -0.32
C GLU A 26 -26.04 7.56 -0.13
N LEU A 27 -25.02 7.22 -0.90
CA LEU A 27 -24.30 5.94 -0.76
C LEU A 27 -23.63 5.83 0.62
N ALA A 28 -22.99 6.89 1.10
CA ALA A 28 -22.38 6.92 2.43
C ALA A 28 -23.44 6.72 3.53
N ARG A 29 -24.57 7.42 3.41
CA ARG A 29 -25.70 7.25 4.34
C ARG A 29 -26.32 5.85 4.30
N PHE A 30 -26.43 5.26 3.12
CA PHE A 30 -26.92 3.90 2.95
C PHE A 30 -26.00 2.89 3.63
N ILE A 31 -24.67 2.96 3.36
CA ILE A 31 -23.67 2.11 3.98
C ILE A 31 -23.72 2.23 5.52
N SER A 32 -23.85 3.47 6.03
CA SER A 32 -23.94 3.73 7.45
C SER A 32 -25.20 3.16 8.08
N LYS A 33 -26.37 3.38 7.44
CA LYS A 33 -27.67 2.93 7.91
C LYS A 33 -27.77 1.40 7.94
N GLU A 34 -27.34 0.75 6.86
CA GLU A 34 -27.36 -0.71 6.74
C GLU A 34 -26.17 -1.39 7.43
N ARG A 35 -25.27 -0.61 8.06
CA ARG A 35 -24.06 -1.08 8.76
C ARG A 35 -23.18 -1.99 7.89
N LEU A 36 -23.08 -1.68 6.60
CA LEU A 36 -22.26 -2.44 5.69
C LEU A 36 -20.78 -2.23 6.03
N PRO A 37 -19.96 -3.30 6.07
CA PRO A 37 -18.53 -3.17 6.31
C PRO A 37 -17.89 -2.42 5.15
N LEU A 38 -17.05 -1.41 5.48
CA LEU A 38 -16.28 -0.65 4.50
C LEU A 38 -14.80 -0.79 4.83
N LEU A 39 -14.01 -1.31 3.88
CA LEU A 39 -12.57 -1.41 3.96
C LEU A 39 -11.98 -0.67 2.76
N VAL A 40 -11.10 0.28 3.03
CA VAL A 40 -10.43 1.09 1.99
C VAL A 40 -8.93 1.03 2.25
N GLU A 41 -8.15 0.74 1.22
CA GLU A 41 -6.69 0.88 1.21
C GLU A 41 -6.35 2.16 0.43
N LEU A 42 -5.82 3.16 1.11
CA LEU A 42 -5.43 4.42 0.52
C LEU A 42 -3.91 4.49 0.47
N VAL A 43 -3.37 4.41 -0.75
CA VAL A 43 -1.95 4.15 -0.97
C VAL A 43 -1.31 5.29 -1.77
N ASP A 44 -0.25 5.89 -1.21
CA ASP A 44 0.66 6.75 -1.96
C ASP A 44 1.76 5.89 -2.61
N LYS A 45 1.78 5.86 -3.94
CA LYS A 45 2.74 5.05 -4.70
C LYS A 45 4.19 5.46 -4.45
N LYS A 46 4.46 6.76 -4.27
CA LYS A 46 5.82 7.25 -3.97
C LYS A 46 6.27 6.79 -2.60
N TYR A 47 5.37 6.82 -1.61
CA TYR A 47 5.63 6.31 -0.27
C TYR A 47 5.90 4.80 -0.26
N CYS A 48 5.15 4.01 -1.02
CA CYS A 48 5.42 2.57 -1.17
C CYS A 48 6.82 2.29 -1.74
N VAL A 49 7.25 3.06 -2.74
CA VAL A 49 8.61 2.92 -3.27
C VAL A 49 9.65 3.33 -2.23
N ALA A 50 9.43 4.43 -1.50
CA ALA A 50 10.31 4.86 -0.41
C ALA A 50 10.42 3.77 0.68
N THR A 51 9.31 3.15 1.07
CA THR A 51 9.30 2.01 1.99
C THR A 51 10.14 0.83 1.45
N SER A 52 10.02 0.53 0.16
CA SER A 52 10.84 -0.50 -0.47
C SER A 52 12.33 -0.16 -0.46
N ILE A 53 12.70 1.09 -0.71
CA ILE A 53 14.12 1.54 -0.60
C ILE A 53 14.61 1.34 0.83
N VAL A 54 13.84 1.74 1.83
CA VAL A 54 14.21 1.54 3.24
C VAL A 54 14.42 0.06 3.54
N ASN A 55 13.48 -0.79 3.15
CA ASN A 55 13.50 -2.22 3.45
C ASN A 55 14.56 -3.03 2.68
N HIS A 56 15.16 -2.49 1.63
CA HIS A 56 16.15 -3.23 0.85
C HIS A 56 17.53 -2.61 0.90
N HIS A 57 17.65 -1.28 1.06
CA HIS A 57 18.92 -0.58 0.98
C HIS A 57 19.40 0.03 2.31
N ILE A 58 18.49 0.28 3.27
CA ILE A 58 18.85 0.92 4.54
C ILE A 58 18.69 -0.05 5.72
N MET A 59 17.54 -0.69 5.85
CA MET A 59 17.20 -1.56 6.97
C MET A 59 16.59 -2.88 6.48
N PRO A 60 17.38 -3.75 5.81
CA PRO A 60 16.90 -5.05 5.36
C PRO A 60 16.34 -5.88 6.51
N PRO A 61 15.26 -6.67 6.31
CA PRO A 61 14.60 -7.41 7.38
C PRO A 61 15.48 -8.42 8.12
N TYR A 62 16.53 -8.93 7.48
CA TYR A 62 17.49 -9.84 8.11
C TYR A 62 18.42 -9.17 9.13
N TYR A 63 18.43 -7.83 9.17
CA TYR A 63 19.30 -7.05 10.05
C TYR A 63 18.77 -6.96 11.49
N MET A 64 17.48 -7.13 11.70
CA MET A 64 16.86 -7.04 13.01
C MET A 64 16.18 -8.36 13.38
N PRO A 65 16.79 -9.17 14.23
CA PRO A 65 16.26 -10.49 14.61
C PRO A 65 14.99 -10.40 15.48
N ASP A 66 14.73 -9.26 16.13
CA ASP A 66 13.56 -9.05 16.98
C ASP A 66 12.89 -7.72 16.67
N GLU A 67 11.77 -7.76 15.97
CA GLU A 67 10.93 -6.61 15.63
C GLU A 67 9.68 -6.52 16.51
N SER A 68 9.56 -7.34 17.54
CA SER A 68 8.37 -7.47 18.37
C SER A 68 7.94 -6.18 19.07
N ASP A 69 8.86 -5.24 19.33
CA ASP A 69 8.59 -3.97 20.02
C ASP A 69 8.10 -2.83 19.10
N GLY A 70 8.05 -3.04 17.79
CA GLY A 70 7.60 -2.06 16.80
C GLY A 70 8.54 -0.87 16.57
N ARG A 71 9.67 -0.74 17.29
CA ARG A 71 10.63 0.37 17.12
C ARG A 71 11.24 0.38 15.73
N ALA A 72 11.62 -0.79 15.22
CA ALA A 72 12.16 -0.92 13.87
C ALA A 72 11.16 -0.41 12.82
N GLN A 73 9.89 -0.79 12.95
CA GLN A 73 8.85 -0.32 12.04
C GLN A 73 8.65 1.19 12.13
N TYR A 74 8.70 1.76 13.34
CA TYR A 74 8.63 3.22 13.52
C TYR A 74 9.77 3.95 12.81
N ILE A 75 11.01 3.44 12.92
CA ILE A 75 12.18 4.00 12.24
C ILE A 75 12.04 3.88 10.73
N ARG A 76 11.63 2.70 10.21
CA ARG A 76 11.40 2.49 8.78
C ARG A 76 10.35 3.46 8.23
N ASN A 77 9.26 3.67 8.95
CA ASN A 77 8.22 4.62 8.54
C ASN A 77 8.76 6.06 8.51
N GLY A 78 9.52 6.48 9.51
CA GLY A 78 10.13 7.81 9.55
C GLY A 78 11.13 8.05 8.41
N LEU A 79 11.97 7.05 8.09
CA LEU A 79 12.85 7.10 6.94
C LEU A 79 12.07 7.16 5.61
N ALA A 80 11.02 6.34 5.46
CA ALA A 80 10.18 6.37 4.26
C ALA A 80 9.45 7.71 4.09
N ASP A 81 8.95 8.30 5.18
CA ASP A 81 8.37 9.65 5.18
C ASP A 81 9.39 10.69 4.67
N TYR A 82 10.61 10.64 5.23
CA TYR A 82 11.67 11.55 4.83
C TYR A 82 12.04 11.39 3.35
N LEU A 83 12.25 10.16 2.89
CA LEU A 83 12.56 9.87 1.48
C LEU A 83 11.42 10.32 0.55
N THR A 84 10.16 10.09 0.92
CA THR A 84 9.01 10.51 0.11
C THR A 84 9.00 12.01 -0.14
N ALA A 85 9.37 12.80 0.87
CA ALA A 85 9.38 14.26 0.79
C ALA A 85 10.63 14.82 0.09
N ASN A 86 11.80 14.22 0.29
CA ASN A 86 13.08 14.86 0.01
C ASN A 86 13.95 14.14 -1.03
N LEU A 87 13.73 12.84 -1.28
CA LEU A 87 14.60 12.08 -2.18
C LEU A 87 14.44 12.55 -3.63
N PRO A 88 15.53 12.91 -4.34
CA PRO A 88 15.48 13.31 -5.73
C PRO A 88 14.97 12.18 -6.65
N ASP A 89 14.25 12.53 -7.70
CA ASP A 89 13.73 11.57 -8.68
C ASP A 89 14.83 10.73 -9.36
N GLY A 90 16.06 11.25 -9.44
CA GLY A 90 17.23 10.53 -9.94
C GLY A 90 17.48 9.24 -9.16
N VAL A 91 17.46 9.35 -7.82
CA VAL A 91 17.73 8.20 -6.93
C VAL A 91 16.59 7.18 -7.00
N TYR A 92 15.31 7.63 -7.11
CA TYR A 92 14.20 6.72 -7.40
C TYR A 92 14.38 5.98 -8.71
N ARG A 93 14.82 6.67 -9.79
CA ARG A 93 15.07 6.04 -11.09
C ARG A 93 16.19 4.99 -11.02
N SER A 94 17.25 5.27 -10.24
CA SER A 94 18.34 4.32 -10.02
C SER A 94 17.85 3.05 -9.31
N PHE A 95 17.03 3.20 -8.27
CA PHE A 95 16.38 2.07 -7.60
C PHE A 95 15.47 1.26 -8.55
N PHE A 96 14.62 1.91 -9.33
CA PHE A 96 13.80 1.24 -10.34
C PHE A 96 14.63 0.50 -11.39
N LYS A 97 15.78 1.06 -11.79
CA LYS A 97 16.70 0.40 -12.71
C LYS A 97 17.25 -0.89 -12.10
N ALA A 98 17.67 -0.84 -10.83
CA ALA A 98 18.13 -2.02 -10.10
C ALA A 98 17.03 -3.10 -9.98
N CYS A 99 15.77 -2.72 -9.75
CA CYS A 99 14.65 -3.65 -9.71
C CYS A 99 14.37 -4.30 -11.08
N LYS A 100 14.40 -3.52 -12.17
CA LYS A 100 14.09 -4.00 -13.52
C LYS A 100 15.23 -4.80 -14.16
N GLN A 101 16.44 -4.44 -13.85
CA GLN A 101 17.68 -5.04 -14.37
C GLN A 101 18.59 -5.34 -13.18
N PRO A 102 18.34 -6.45 -12.45
CA PRO A 102 19.02 -6.79 -11.22
C PRO A 102 20.44 -7.32 -11.52
N THR A 103 21.36 -6.39 -11.73
CA THR A 103 22.80 -6.60 -11.85
C THR A 103 23.53 -5.98 -10.68
N GLU A 104 24.72 -6.47 -10.36
CA GLU A 104 25.57 -5.90 -9.31
C GLU A 104 25.83 -4.41 -9.53
N GLU A 105 26.14 -4.01 -10.77
CA GLU A 105 26.37 -2.62 -11.14
C GLU A 105 25.18 -1.73 -10.78
N ASN A 106 23.97 -2.14 -11.20
CA ASN A 106 22.76 -1.35 -10.94
C ASN A 106 22.41 -1.32 -9.45
N LEU A 107 22.56 -2.43 -8.73
CA LEU A 107 22.33 -2.50 -7.28
C LEU A 107 23.26 -1.56 -6.52
N LEU A 108 24.58 -1.68 -6.75
CA LEU A 108 25.58 -0.87 -6.06
C LEU A 108 25.47 0.62 -6.46
N SER A 109 25.16 0.93 -7.72
CA SER A 109 24.87 2.31 -8.16
C SER A 109 23.70 2.90 -7.38
N SER A 110 22.58 2.14 -7.25
CA SER A 110 21.41 2.58 -6.50
C SER A 110 21.72 2.86 -5.02
N MET A 111 22.44 1.95 -4.36
CA MET A 111 22.87 2.13 -2.97
C MET A 111 23.82 3.32 -2.82
N SER A 112 24.78 3.48 -3.75
CA SER A 112 25.75 4.57 -3.73
C SER A 112 25.11 5.94 -3.93
N GLU A 113 24.13 6.07 -4.82
CA GLU A 113 23.39 7.31 -5.03
C GLU A 113 22.54 7.67 -3.81
N LEU A 114 21.89 6.68 -3.18
CA LEU A 114 21.16 6.87 -1.92
C LEU A 114 22.10 7.30 -0.78
N LYS A 115 23.27 6.66 -0.67
CA LYS A 115 24.30 7.05 0.30
C LYS A 115 24.74 8.49 0.07
N SER A 116 25.07 8.87 -1.16
CA SER A 116 25.51 10.24 -1.51
C SER A 116 24.44 11.29 -1.16
N PHE A 117 23.17 10.96 -1.33
CA PHE A 117 22.06 11.81 -0.89
C PHE A 117 22.14 12.07 0.62
N PHE A 118 22.24 11.02 1.46
CA PHE A 118 22.33 11.19 2.91
C PHE A 118 23.65 11.84 3.36
N GLU A 119 24.76 11.65 2.66
CA GLU A 119 26.01 12.36 2.91
C GLU A 119 25.85 13.88 2.75
N GLY A 120 25.07 14.31 1.76
CA GLY A 120 24.70 15.72 1.57
C GLY A 120 23.79 16.29 2.66
N GLU A 121 23.06 15.42 3.36
CA GLU A 121 22.09 15.82 4.41
C GLU A 121 22.70 15.79 5.84
N LYS A 122 23.93 15.35 6.03
CA LYS A 122 24.57 15.20 7.36
C LYS A 122 24.56 16.43 8.25
N GLN A 123 24.58 17.62 7.66
CA GLN A 123 24.52 18.87 8.42
C GLN A 123 23.10 19.28 8.83
N LYS A 124 22.09 18.66 8.24
CA LYS A 124 20.68 19.02 8.44
C LYS A 124 19.91 17.99 9.25
N LEU A 125 20.42 16.76 9.32
CA LEU A 125 19.71 15.62 9.89
C LEU A 125 20.60 14.83 10.84
N ASP A 126 20.18 14.74 12.09
CA ASP A 126 20.89 14.00 13.13
C ASP A 126 21.04 12.50 12.83
N PHE A 127 20.09 11.92 12.08
CA PHE A 127 20.13 10.50 11.72
C PHE A 127 20.88 10.19 10.41
N ALA A 128 21.29 11.20 9.62
CA ALA A 128 21.91 10.99 8.31
C ALA A 128 23.20 10.17 8.39
N GLU A 129 24.04 10.41 9.38
CA GLU A 129 25.28 9.65 9.58
C GLU A 129 25.02 8.18 9.88
N LEU A 130 24.04 7.87 10.74
CA LEU A 130 23.63 6.50 11.03
C LEU A 130 23.05 5.82 9.79
N THR A 131 22.28 6.55 8.99
CA THR A 131 21.72 6.02 7.74
C THR A 131 22.83 5.70 6.72
N VAL A 132 23.82 6.58 6.56
CA VAL A 132 25.00 6.32 5.71
C VAL A 132 25.72 5.06 6.17
N LYS A 133 25.94 4.91 7.47
CA LYS A 133 26.58 3.71 8.04
C LYS A 133 25.75 2.45 7.76
N SER A 134 24.44 2.51 7.93
CA SER A 134 23.55 1.39 7.64
C SER A 134 23.59 0.98 6.17
N ILE A 135 23.67 1.94 5.23
CA ILE A 135 23.84 1.64 3.80
C ILE A 135 25.19 0.98 3.53
N ASP A 136 26.27 1.44 4.16
CA ASP A 136 27.59 0.82 4.03
C ASP A 136 27.57 -0.64 4.53
N GLU A 137 26.98 -0.88 5.69
CA GLU A 137 26.77 -2.22 6.24
C GLU A 137 25.94 -3.10 5.29
N THR A 138 24.90 -2.56 4.68
CA THR A 138 24.08 -3.27 3.67
C THR A 138 24.90 -3.64 2.42
N ILE A 139 25.79 -2.76 1.97
CA ILE A 139 26.70 -3.04 0.85
C ILE A 139 27.70 -4.16 1.22
N ASP A 140 28.21 -4.15 2.43
CA ASP A 140 29.13 -5.18 2.90
C ASP A 140 28.41 -6.53 3.08
N ASP A 141 27.19 -6.55 3.59
CA ASP A 141 26.33 -7.73 3.66
C ASP A 141 26.06 -8.32 2.26
N TYR A 142 25.79 -7.47 1.27
CA TYR A 142 25.67 -7.92 -0.11
C TYR A 142 26.94 -8.65 -0.58
N ARG A 143 28.15 -8.08 -0.33
CA ARG A 143 29.43 -8.69 -0.71
C ARG A 143 29.65 -10.04 -0.03
N ILE A 144 29.29 -10.13 1.25
CA ILE A 144 29.38 -11.38 2.03
C ILE A 144 28.38 -12.41 1.45
N MET A 145 27.14 -12.03 1.20
CA MET A 145 26.14 -12.93 0.62
C MET A 145 26.55 -13.38 -0.78
N LYS A 146 27.06 -12.47 -1.62
CA LYS A 146 27.56 -12.82 -2.96
C LYS A 146 28.63 -13.91 -2.89
N SER A 147 29.55 -13.84 -1.92
CA SER A 147 30.60 -14.86 -1.76
C SER A 147 30.05 -16.23 -1.32
N ARG A 148 28.91 -16.27 -0.63
CA ARG A 148 28.29 -17.49 -0.07
C ARG A 148 27.32 -18.17 -0.99
N ILE A 149 26.43 -17.39 -1.65
CA ILE A 149 25.28 -17.92 -2.41
C ILE A 149 25.31 -17.53 -3.90
N GLY A 150 26.34 -16.81 -4.34
CA GLY A 150 26.49 -16.32 -5.70
C GLY A 150 25.79 -15.00 -5.97
N GLU A 151 26.20 -14.32 -7.05
CA GLU A 151 25.79 -12.95 -7.37
C GLU A 151 24.28 -12.81 -7.53
N ARG A 152 23.66 -13.64 -8.37
CA ARG A 152 22.22 -13.55 -8.68
C ARG A 152 21.37 -13.71 -7.43
N ALA A 153 21.60 -14.76 -6.65
CA ALA A 153 20.85 -15.05 -5.43
C ALA A 153 21.08 -13.99 -4.34
N ALA A 154 22.28 -13.40 -4.30
CA ALA A 154 22.54 -12.28 -3.40
C ALA A 154 21.76 -11.03 -3.81
N ILE A 155 21.79 -10.61 -5.08
CA ILE A 155 21.06 -9.43 -5.57
C ILE A 155 19.56 -9.53 -5.21
N GLU A 156 18.93 -10.70 -5.35
CA GLU A 156 17.52 -10.94 -5.04
C GLU A 156 17.15 -10.67 -3.56
N LYS A 157 18.13 -10.53 -2.66
CA LYS A 157 17.90 -10.16 -1.25
C LYS A 157 17.84 -8.65 -1.02
N PHE A 158 18.34 -7.86 -1.98
CA PHE A 158 18.48 -6.40 -1.85
C PHE A 158 17.62 -5.63 -2.84
N VAL A 159 16.75 -6.30 -3.60
CA VAL A 159 15.73 -5.70 -4.46
C VAL A 159 14.40 -6.41 -4.27
N PRO A 160 13.27 -5.72 -4.40
CA PRO A 160 11.96 -6.37 -4.44
C PRO A 160 11.90 -7.39 -5.57
N LEU A 161 11.45 -8.59 -5.27
CA LEU A 161 11.22 -9.60 -6.31
C LEU A 161 10.09 -9.14 -7.23
N PRO A 162 10.22 -9.37 -8.55
CA PRO A 162 9.18 -9.04 -9.50
C PRO A 162 8.03 -10.05 -9.41
N ASP A 163 6.82 -9.55 -9.52
CA ASP A 163 5.66 -10.36 -9.81
C ASP A 163 5.65 -10.78 -11.29
N LEU A 164 5.07 -11.93 -11.61
CA LEU A 164 4.95 -12.42 -12.98
C LEU A 164 3.49 -12.38 -13.41
N THR A 165 3.20 -11.63 -14.48
CA THR A 165 1.89 -11.69 -15.13
C THR A 165 1.65 -13.08 -15.75
N ALA A 166 0.40 -13.40 -16.06
CA ALA A 166 0.05 -14.64 -16.76
C ALA A 166 0.83 -14.85 -18.08
N ARG A 167 1.34 -13.78 -18.69
CA ARG A 167 2.17 -13.81 -19.89
C ARG A 167 3.67 -13.89 -19.61
N GLY A 168 4.07 -14.03 -18.34
CA GLY A 168 5.47 -14.07 -17.93
C GLY A 168 6.19 -12.71 -17.96
N VAL A 169 5.46 -11.61 -18.06
CA VAL A 169 6.04 -10.26 -17.98
C VAL A 169 6.35 -9.93 -16.53
N LYS A 170 7.57 -9.51 -16.25
CA LYS A 170 8.01 -9.08 -14.93
C LYS A 170 7.46 -7.69 -14.61
N VAL A 171 6.78 -7.55 -13.49
CA VAL A 171 6.28 -6.29 -12.96
C VAL A 171 6.85 -6.09 -11.56
N ASN A 172 7.44 -4.93 -11.31
CA ASN A 172 8.06 -4.63 -10.02
C ASN A 172 7.22 -3.60 -9.25
N LEU A 173 7.21 -3.73 -7.93
CA LEU A 173 6.65 -2.74 -7.01
C LEU A 173 5.16 -2.43 -7.29
N LEU A 174 4.34 -3.48 -7.35
CA LEU A 174 2.89 -3.35 -7.50
C LEU A 174 2.24 -2.99 -6.15
N PRO A 175 1.71 -1.77 -5.98
CA PRO A 175 0.97 -1.40 -4.76
C PRO A 175 -0.27 -2.26 -4.55
N HIS A 176 -0.86 -2.80 -5.62
CA HIS A 176 -2.04 -3.66 -5.57
C HIS A 176 -1.80 -4.96 -4.79
N VAL A 177 -0.59 -5.53 -4.87
CA VAL A 177 -0.20 -6.72 -4.11
C VAL A 177 -0.29 -6.44 -2.61
N HIS A 178 0.32 -5.35 -2.15
CA HIS A 178 0.23 -4.98 -0.73
C HIS A 178 -1.20 -4.68 -0.29
N SER A 179 -1.99 -4.05 -1.16
CA SER A 179 -3.39 -3.73 -0.86
C SER A 179 -4.23 -4.98 -0.68
N ILE A 180 -4.08 -6.02 -1.52
CA ILE A 180 -4.86 -7.25 -1.38
C ILE A 180 -4.45 -8.04 -0.13
N PHE A 181 -3.17 -8.11 0.21
CA PHE A 181 -2.71 -8.69 1.47
C PHE A 181 -3.37 -8.02 2.68
N ASN A 182 -3.33 -6.69 2.72
CA ASN A 182 -3.96 -5.93 3.79
C ASN A 182 -5.47 -6.13 3.85
N LEU A 183 -6.16 -6.12 2.71
CA LEU A 183 -7.62 -6.34 2.66
C LEU A 183 -7.99 -7.73 3.17
N ILE A 184 -7.29 -8.78 2.76
CA ILE A 184 -7.54 -10.15 3.22
C ILE A 184 -7.27 -10.26 4.72
N ALA A 185 -6.15 -9.73 5.21
CA ALA A 185 -5.82 -9.76 6.64
C ALA A 185 -6.83 -8.96 7.50
N ARG A 186 -7.37 -7.85 6.99
CA ARG A 186 -8.43 -7.08 7.64
C ARG A 186 -9.77 -7.82 7.62
N LEU A 187 -10.12 -8.49 6.52
CA LEU A 187 -11.29 -9.37 6.46
C LEU A 187 -11.16 -10.52 7.44
N ASN A 188 -9.99 -11.17 7.50
CA ASN A 188 -9.69 -12.22 8.45
C ASN A 188 -9.92 -11.77 9.90
N LYS A 189 -9.41 -10.57 10.24
CA LYS A 189 -9.65 -9.95 11.55
C LYS A 189 -11.12 -9.63 11.81
N TYR A 190 -11.82 -9.09 10.81
CA TYR A 190 -13.23 -8.72 10.90
C TYR A 190 -14.12 -9.94 11.15
N HIS A 191 -13.85 -11.04 10.49
CA HIS A 191 -14.58 -12.31 10.61
C HIS A 191 -14.05 -13.22 11.71
N LEU A 192 -13.12 -12.73 12.57
CA LEU A 192 -12.54 -13.52 13.68
C LEU A 192 -11.94 -14.85 13.21
N LYS A 193 -11.22 -14.82 12.07
CA LYS A 193 -10.61 -15.96 11.38
C LYS A 193 -11.56 -16.97 10.73
N ASN A 194 -12.87 -16.68 10.67
CA ASN A 194 -13.86 -17.52 9.99
C ASN A 194 -14.18 -16.92 8.61
N ILE A 195 -13.37 -17.23 7.60
CA ILE A 195 -13.45 -16.67 6.25
C ILE A 195 -13.74 -17.65 5.14
N SER A 196 -13.98 -18.92 5.47
CA SER A 196 -14.27 -19.99 4.48
C SER A 196 -15.51 -19.70 3.63
N ASP A 197 -16.51 -19.01 4.21
CA ASP A 197 -17.75 -18.62 3.51
C ASP A 197 -17.66 -17.23 2.86
N VAL A 198 -16.49 -16.59 2.89
CA VAL A 198 -16.29 -15.26 2.30
C VAL A 198 -15.84 -15.40 0.85
N THR A 199 -16.54 -14.73 -0.06
CA THR A 199 -16.13 -14.57 -1.46
C THR A 199 -15.75 -13.12 -1.72
N LEU A 200 -14.52 -12.90 -2.17
CA LEU A 200 -14.02 -11.60 -2.61
C LEU A 200 -14.17 -11.50 -4.14
N PHE A 201 -15.04 -10.61 -4.61
CA PHE A 201 -15.17 -10.29 -6.03
C PHE A 201 -14.24 -9.15 -6.40
N HIS A 202 -13.42 -9.35 -7.44
CA HIS A 202 -12.51 -8.35 -7.97
C HIS A 202 -12.82 -8.07 -9.45
N ASP A 203 -12.67 -6.81 -9.86
CA ASP A 203 -12.81 -6.44 -11.27
C ASP A 203 -11.74 -7.15 -12.11
N LYS A 204 -12.17 -7.76 -13.20
CA LYS A 204 -11.34 -8.59 -14.06
C LYS A 204 -10.25 -7.80 -14.75
N GLN A 205 -9.00 -8.13 -14.49
CA GLN A 205 -7.82 -7.50 -15.07
C GLN A 205 -6.88 -8.56 -15.64
N LYS A 206 -7.06 -8.92 -16.90
CA LYS A 206 -6.41 -10.06 -17.58
C LYS A 206 -4.91 -10.26 -17.29
N ASP A 207 -4.18 -9.19 -17.05
CA ASP A 207 -2.74 -9.25 -16.80
C ASP A 207 -2.39 -9.41 -15.30
N PHE A 208 -3.30 -9.04 -14.39
CA PHE A 208 -3.05 -9.00 -12.94
C PHE A 208 -3.80 -10.05 -12.13
N ASP A 209 -4.90 -10.62 -12.65
CA ASP A 209 -5.70 -11.61 -11.94
C ASP A 209 -4.85 -12.78 -11.41
N HIS A 210 -3.91 -13.25 -12.24
CA HIS A 210 -2.99 -14.32 -11.87
C HIS A 210 -2.08 -13.92 -10.69
N ILE A 211 -1.57 -12.69 -10.69
CA ILE A 211 -0.72 -12.18 -9.60
C ILE A 211 -1.53 -12.13 -8.29
N LEU A 212 -2.76 -11.61 -8.34
CA LEU A 212 -3.61 -11.51 -7.16
C LEU A 212 -3.97 -12.89 -6.60
N MET A 213 -4.20 -13.89 -7.46
CA MET A 213 -4.42 -15.27 -7.04
C MET A 213 -3.18 -15.85 -6.35
N GLN A 214 -1.99 -15.67 -6.94
CA GLN A 214 -0.74 -16.12 -6.32
C GLN A 214 -0.48 -15.44 -4.98
N CYS A 215 -0.79 -14.14 -4.85
CA CYS A 215 -0.67 -13.43 -3.59
C CYS A 215 -1.58 -14.00 -2.51
N LYS A 216 -2.83 -14.31 -2.87
CA LYS A 216 -3.78 -14.98 -1.96
C LYS A 216 -3.24 -16.34 -1.49
N GLU A 217 -2.83 -17.20 -2.43
CA GLU A 217 -2.25 -18.51 -2.14
C GLU A 217 -1.01 -18.41 -1.23
N TYR A 218 -0.14 -17.43 -1.52
CA TYR A 218 1.04 -17.18 -0.69
C TYR A 218 0.65 -16.81 0.76
N LEU A 219 -0.33 -15.91 0.94
CA LEU A 219 -0.79 -15.51 2.25
C LEU A 219 -1.42 -16.67 3.04
N GLU A 220 -2.15 -17.54 2.36
CA GLU A 220 -2.82 -18.71 2.98
C GLU A 220 -1.87 -19.86 3.34
N THR A 221 -0.72 -19.93 2.67
CA THR A 221 0.26 -21.02 2.87
C THR A 221 1.48 -20.60 3.70
N THR A 222 1.64 -19.29 3.95
CA THR A 222 2.79 -18.78 4.70
C THR A 222 2.49 -18.77 6.19
N GLU A 223 3.28 -19.49 6.97
CA GLU A 223 3.25 -19.40 8.43
C GLU A 223 3.72 -18.02 8.88
N VAL A 224 2.91 -17.35 9.67
CA VAL A 224 3.28 -16.08 10.27
C VAL A 224 4.28 -16.33 11.40
N SER A 225 5.44 -15.69 11.30
CA SER A 225 6.46 -15.78 12.36
C SER A 225 5.92 -15.17 13.66
N GLU A 226 6.13 -15.85 14.78
CA GLU A 226 5.78 -15.35 16.12
C GLU A 226 6.48 -14.03 16.47
N ASN A 227 7.55 -13.68 15.76
CA ASN A 227 8.32 -12.45 15.95
C ASN A 227 7.75 -11.23 15.22
N ILE A 228 6.64 -11.38 14.47
CA ILE A 228 5.98 -10.24 13.82
C ILE A 228 5.06 -9.56 14.84
N PRO A 229 5.24 -8.23 15.08
CA PRO A 229 4.36 -7.51 16.00
C PRO A 229 2.91 -7.62 15.55
N PRO A 230 1.98 -7.88 16.47
CA PRO A 230 0.55 -7.96 16.13
C PRO A 230 0.06 -6.63 15.57
N VAL A 231 -0.54 -6.66 14.40
CA VAL A 231 -1.17 -5.48 13.80
C VAL A 231 -2.59 -5.36 14.33
N VAL A 232 -2.91 -4.20 14.91
CA VAL A 232 -4.15 -4.03 15.67
C VAL A 232 -5.41 -4.18 14.79
N ASN A 233 -5.36 -3.74 13.54
CA ASN A 233 -6.50 -3.71 12.63
C ASN A 233 -6.50 -4.85 11.59
N SER A 234 -5.53 -5.75 11.61
CA SER A 234 -5.39 -6.85 10.66
C SER A 234 -4.83 -8.11 11.33
N ASP A 235 -5.10 -9.27 10.75
CA ASP A 235 -4.58 -10.54 11.19
C ASP A 235 -4.14 -11.34 9.97
N PHE A 236 -2.82 -11.49 9.81
CA PHE A 236 -2.19 -12.17 8.69
C PHE A 236 -2.10 -13.70 8.89
N ASP A 237 -2.43 -14.19 10.07
CA ASP A 237 -2.48 -15.62 10.38
C ASP A 237 -3.86 -16.19 9.99
N LEU A 238 -3.93 -16.72 8.78
CA LEU A 238 -5.16 -17.27 8.21
C LEU A 238 -5.33 -18.74 8.59
N ASN A 239 -6.43 -19.06 9.26
CA ASN A 239 -6.82 -20.45 9.56
C ASN A 239 -7.64 -21.09 8.44
N GLU A 240 -8.26 -20.26 7.60
CA GLU A 240 -9.18 -20.69 6.54
C GLU A 240 -8.85 -19.93 5.25
N SER A 241 -9.29 -20.49 4.13
CA SER A 241 -9.16 -19.88 2.80
C SER A 241 -10.48 -19.22 2.41
N LEU A 242 -10.41 -17.98 1.88
CA LEU A 242 -11.55 -17.33 1.25
C LEU A 242 -11.59 -17.61 -0.27
N SER A 243 -12.74 -17.43 -0.90
CA SER A 243 -12.85 -17.47 -2.35
C SER A 243 -12.48 -16.12 -2.97
N LEU A 244 -11.71 -16.14 -4.07
CA LEU A 244 -11.41 -14.94 -4.88
C LEU A 244 -11.91 -15.18 -6.30
N GLU A 245 -12.85 -14.37 -6.76
CA GLU A 245 -13.47 -14.45 -8.07
C GLU A 245 -13.27 -13.17 -8.86
N PHE A 246 -12.95 -13.32 -10.14
CA PHE A 246 -12.78 -12.20 -11.07
C PHE A 246 -14.02 -12.07 -11.96
N VAL A 247 -14.68 -10.93 -11.88
CA VAL A 247 -15.94 -10.65 -12.56
C VAL A 247 -15.81 -9.39 -13.43
N ASP A 248 -16.61 -9.31 -14.47
CA ASP A 248 -16.70 -8.09 -15.24
C ASP A 248 -17.54 -7.06 -14.45
N SER A 249 -17.04 -5.83 -14.30
CA SER A 249 -17.68 -4.78 -13.50
C SER A 249 -19.08 -4.44 -14.02
N GLU A 250 -19.36 -4.60 -15.32
CA GLU A 250 -20.69 -4.38 -15.91
C GLU A 250 -21.74 -5.34 -15.34
N ASP A 251 -21.35 -6.55 -14.96
CA ASP A 251 -22.23 -7.62 -14.48
C ASP A 251 -22.36 -7.64 -12.93
N CYS A 252 -21.46 -6.93 -12.21
CA CYS A 252 -21.43 -6.97 -10.76
C CYS A 252 -21.62 -5.58 -10.13
N VAL A 253 -22.82 -5.32 -9.62
CA VAL A 253 -23.16 -4.03 -8.96
C VAL A 253 -22.24 -3.75 -7.77
N GLY A 254 -21.84 -4.77 -7.01
CA GLY A 254 -20.91 -4.62 -5.86
C GLY A 254 -19.56 -4.08 -6.30
N VAL A 255 -19.01 -4.60 -7.40
CA VAL A 255 -17.73 -4.14 -7.97
C VAL A 255 -17.86 -2.71 -8.51
N GLN A 256 -18.99 -2.35 -9.20
CA GLN A 256 -19.23 -0.97 -9.63
C GLN A 256 -19.28 0.01 -8.44
N VAL A 257 -19.93 -0.38 -7.35
CA VAL A 257 -19.98 0.45 -6.14
C VAL A 257 -18.59 0.60 -5.52
N ALA A 258 -17.80 -0.48 -5.46
CA ALA A 258 -16.43 -0.43 -4.97
C ALA A 258 -15.56 0.52 -5.80
N ASP A 259 -15.68 0.49 -7.14
CA ASP A 259 -14.95 1.42 -8.04
C ASP A 259 -15.38 2.88 -7.83
N LEU A 260 -16.69 3.12 -7.69
CA LEU A 260 -17.20 4.46 -7.37
C LEU A 260 -16.58 4.98 -6.07
N LEU A 261 -16.57 4.16 -5.02
CA LEU A 261 -15.98 4.54 -3.72
C LEU A 261 -14.47 4.75 -3.82
N ALA A 262 -13.74 3.84 -4.47
CA ALA A 262 -12.31 4.00 -4.70
C ALA A 262 -12.00 5.30 -5.45
N GLY A 263 -12.78 5.60 -6.48
CA GLY A 263 -12.67 6.86 -7.23
C GLY A 263 -12.98 8.10 -6.39
N PHE A 264 -13.97 8.05 -5.50
CA PHE A 264 -14.27 9.13 -4.57
C PHE A 264 -13.09 9.37 -3.61
N PHE A 265 -12.64 8.33 -2.88
CA PHE A 265 -11.55 8.45 -1.92
C PHE A 265 -10.27 8.95 -2.59
N ASN A 266 -9.93 8.41 -3.76
CA ASN A 266 -8.74 8.84 -4.50
C ASN A 266 -8.80 10.34 -4.87
N ARG A 267 -9.90 10.82 -5.45
CA ARG A 267 -10.03 12.24 -5.84
C ARG A 267 -10.07 13.17 -4.66
N TYR A 268 -10.84 12.82 -3.64
CA TYR A 268 -10.96 13.61 -2.42
C TYR A 268 -9.61 13.78 -1.72
N VAL A 269 -8.89 12.67 -1.50
CA VAL A 269 -7.58 12.71 -0.82
C VAL A 269 -6.51 13.39 -1.67
N ASN A 270 -6.50 13.16 -2.99
CA ASN A 270 -5.60 13.89 -3.89
C ASN A 270 -5.87 15.40 -3.87
N GLY A 271 -7.13 15.82 -3.86
CA GLY A 271 -7.48 17.24 -3.72
C GLY A 271 -6.99 17.82 -2.41
N LEU A 272 -7.24 17.11 -1.30
CA LEU A 272 -6.92 17.57 0.04
C LEU A 272 -5.42 17.62 0.36
N LEU A 273 -4.65 16.61 -0.10
CA LEU A 273 -3.26 16.40 0.35
C LEU A 273 -2.18 16.78 -0.65
N TYR A 274 -2.48 16.76 -1.97
CA TYR A 274 -1.45 16.86 -3.01
C TYR A 274 -1.67 18.02 -3.98
N LYS A 275 -2.92 18.46 -4.16
CA LYS A 275 -3.22 19.55 -5.11
C LYS A 275 -3.37 20.90 -4.43
N GLU A 276 -3.43 20.93 -3.10
CA GLU A 276 -3.64 22.15 -2.30
C GLU A 276 -4.82 23.01 -2.81
N VAL A 277 -5.84 22.33 -3.35
CA VAL A 277 -7.05 22.98 -3.85
C VAL A 277 -8.04 23.08 -2.71
N ASP A 278 -8.79 24.16 -2.65
CA ASP A 278 -9.93 24.25 -1.73
C ASP A 278 -10.99 23.25 -2.16
N VAL A 279 -11.11 22.17 -1.37
CA VAL A 279 -12.05 21.10 -1.66
C VAL A 279 -13.43 21.52 -1.18
N ASN A 280 -14.43 21.49 -2.08
CA ASN A 280 -15.80 21.88 -1.78
C ASN A 280 -16.36 21.16 -0.55
N GLU A 281 -17.11 21.88 0.29
CA GLU A 281 -17.70 21.40 1.54
C GLU A 281 -18.56 20.15 1.39
N ILE A 282 -19.17 19.92 0.24
CA ILE A 282 -19.95 18.70 -0.01
C ILE A 282 -19.08 17.45 0.11
N TYR A 283 -17.83 17.49 -0.38
CA TYR A 283 -16.91 16.33 -0.31
C TYR A 283 -16.42 16.09 1.12
N HIS A 284 -16.25 17.15 1.91
CA HIS A 284 -15.97 17.02 3.34
C HIS A 284 -17.13 16.37 4.08
N SER A 285 -18.36 16.76 3.75
CA SER A 285 -19.57 16.18 4.31
C SER A 285 -19.71 14.70 3.96
N ILE A 286 -19.44 14.32 2.71
CA ILE A 286 -19.45 12.93 2.23
C ILE A 286 -18.40 12.10 2.99
N PHE A 287 -17.17 12.57 3.07
CA PHE A 287 -16.11 11.87 3.79
C PHE A 287 -16.43 11.72 5.28
N SER A 288 -17.00 12.76 5.89
CA SER A 288 -17.44 12.72 7.30
C SER A 288 -18.53 11.67 7.53
N GLU A 289 -19.45 11.48 6.56
CA GLU A 289 -20.48 10.45 6.66
C GLU A 289 -19.89 9.05 6.59
N PHE A 290 -18.95 8.79 5.66
CA PHE A 290 -18.21 7.52 5.62
C PHE A 290 -17.45 7.27 6.91
N ARG A 291 -16.83 8.30 7.48
CA ARG A 291 -16.05 8.21 8.72
C ARG A 291 -16.87 7.72 9.92
N ARG A 292 -18.18 7.95 9.97
CA ARG A 292 -19.04 7.48 11.07
C ARG A 292 -18.95 5.97 11.29
N ASN A 293 -18.58 5.23 10.25
CA ASN A 293 -18.38 3.79 10.29
C ASN A 293 -16.95 3.39 10.66
N PHE A 294 -16.02 4.35 10.77
CA PHE A 294 -14.63 4.09 11.09
C PHE A 294 -14.48 4.07 12.61
N ARG A 295 -13.93 3.01 13.13
CA ARG A 295 -13.60 2.90 14.55
C ARG A 295 -12.08 2.80 14.67
N PRO A 296 -11.45 3.57 15.57
CA PRO A 296 -10.03 3.39 15.86
C PRO A 296 -9.73 1.92 16.16
N MET A 297 -8.62 1.41 15.64
CA MET A 297 -8.16 0.05 15.86
C MET A 297 -9.10 -1.06 15.31
N SER A 298 -10.13 -0.69 14.55
CA SER A 298 -11.01 -1.63 13.85
C SER A 298 -10.42 -2.05 12.51
N PRO A 299 -10.68 -3.27 12.03
CA PRO A 299 -10.37 -3.66 10.65
C PRO A 299 -11.17 -2.88 9.61
N LEU A 300 -12.29 -2.25 10.01
CA LEU A 300 -13.12 -1.43 9.12
C LEU A 300 -12.58 0.00 8.96
N GLY A 301 -12.94 0.64 7.85
CA GLY A 301 -12.57 2.01 7.55
C GLY A 301 -11.39 2.13 6.58
N VAL A 302 -10.68 3.25 6.65
CA VAL A 302 -9.54 3.55 5.76
C VAL A 302 -8.23 3.17 6.42
N ASN A 303 -7.45 2.35 5.73
CA ASN A 303 -6.04 2.12 6.03
C ASN A 303 -5.20 3.11 5.21
N PHE A 304 -4.38 3.90 5.89
CA PHE A 304 -3.59 4.97 5.27
C PHE A 304 -2.15 4.52 5.08
N VAL A 305 -1.79 4.11 3.87
CA VAL A 305 -0.42 3.80 3.45
C VAL A 305 0.17 5.04 2.76
N ILE A 306 0.32 6.10 3.52
CA ILE A 306 0.78 7.43 3.09
C ILE A 306 1.72 8.02 4.15
N PRO A 307 2.53 9.05 3.81
CA PRO A 307 3.40 9.69 4.80
C PRO A 307 2.65 10.19 6.04
N ALA A 308 3.25 10.06 7.22
CA ALA A 308 2.66 10.46 8.49
C ALA A 308 2.26 11.96 8.51
N SER A 309 3.06 12.82 7.87
CA SER A 309 2.75 14.24 7.70
C SER A 309 1.43 14.48 6.96
N LYS A 310 1.14 13.64 5.95
CA LYS A 310 -0.12 13.68 5.18
C LYS A 310 -1.28 13.09 5.99
N GLN A 311 -1.04 12.00 6.74
CA GLN A 311 -2.05 11.44 7.66
C GLN A 311 -2.50 12.48 8.70
N GLN A 312 -1.57 13.22 9.29
CA GLN A 312 -1.86 14.25 10.29
C GLN A 312 -2.79 15.35 9.75
N ILE A 313 -2.72 15.70 8.46
CA ILE A 313 -3.65 16.68 7.87
C ILE A 313 -5.08 16.16 7.91
N ILE A 314 -5.28 14.87 7.55
CA ILE A 314 -6.60 14.23 7.60
C ILE A 314 -7.08 14.14 9.05
N PHE A 315 -6.22 13.69 9.96
CA PHE A 315 -6.58 13.48 11.37
C PHE A 315 -6.96 14.79 12.06
N ARG A 316 -6.22 15.87 11.83
CA ARG A 316 -6.56 17.21 12.36
C ARG A 316 -7.86 17.74 11.80
N LYS A 317 -8.10 17.60 10.48
CA LYS A 317 -9.31 18.10 9.83
C LYS A 317 -10.57 17.40 10.35
N PHE A 318 -10.49 16.14 10.68
CA PHE A 318 -11.65 15.32 11.06
C PHE A 318 -11.67 14.91 12.54
N ASN A 319 -10.75 15.38 13.35
CA ASN A 319 -10.66 15.04 14.78
C ASN A 319 -10.67 13.52 15.01
N PHE A 320 -9.74 12.80 14.36
CA PHE A 320 -9.53 11.37 14.60
C PHE A 320 -8.85 11.14 15.95
#